data_c17774db9f2dcba8c908a2e209bd2aac
#
_entry.id   c17774db9f2dcba8c908a2e209bd2aac
#
_cell.length_a   1.000
_cell.length_b   1.000
_cell.length_c   1.000
_cell.angle_alpha   90.00
_cell.angle_beta   90.00
_cell.angle_gamma   90.00
#
_symmetry.space_group_name_H-M   'P 1'
#
loop_
_entity.id
_entity.type
_entity.pdbx_description
1 polymer ?
#
loop_
_entity_poly.entity_id
_entity_poly.type
_entity_poly.pdbx_seq_one_letter_code
_entity_poly.pdbx_strand_id
1 'polypeptide(L)'
;MLTDTKLKNLKPQDKLYKVSDRDGLYVAVLTSGTVSFRYDYRINGRRETLVIGQYGRDGISLAEAREELIAAKKLLKAGQSPAAAKRDGIKKIRGAETFAVHTDSYMKHVILAESTRAMKQAVIDRDILPVLGNKMMAEITTSMVRDLCDRIVERGGRATAVQAREIISSVYRYANDRGHGLFNPAADIKPSSIAIFKPRERTLTPEEIGLFFRTLDAIGAMGTMKMALKLVLITMVRKGEFTNATWDEIDFKKWTWTIPSDRMKGSRAHVIYLPKQAQDILVGLQMCAGGSEYLVPGRYNFRKPLSNAALNSLIDRTVKIINENGEHIQDFTVHDMRRTASTLLHEAGYPSDWIEKALAHEQKGVRAVYNKAEYARQRAYMLQQWADMIDSWIDGEHTDLIPFSPSKFEKWMAGE
;
A
#
# COMPACT_ATOMS: atom_id res chain seq x y z
N MET A 1 26.53 -53.50 -27.38
CA MET A 1 25.74 -52.35 -27.75
C MET A 1 24.27 -52.72 -27.82
N LEU A 2 23.39 -51.89 -27.34
CA LEU A 2 21.96 -52.04 -27.51
C LEU A 2 21.52 -51.73 -28.96
N THR A 3 20.53 -52.41 -29.40
CA THR A 3 19.81 -52.15 -30.64
C THR A 3 18.32 -52.10 -30.34
N ASP A 4 17.55 -51.47 -31.20
CA ASP A 4 16.10 -51.32 -31.02
C ASP A 4 15.39 -52.68 -30.97
N THR A 5 15.87 -53.65 -31.79
CA THR A 5 15.41 -55.03 -31.77
C THR A 5 15.69 -55.73 -30.42
N LYS A 6 16.86 -55.48 -29.83
CA LYS A 6 17.17 -55.99 -28.50
C LYS A 6 16.27 -55.39 -27.42
N LEU A 7 16.00 -54.10 -27.47
CA LEU A 7 15.12 -53.43 -26.53
C LEU A 7 13.70 -53.95 -26.55
N LYS A 8 13.16 -54.21 -27.74
CA LYS A 8 11.80 -54.80 -27.95
C LYS A 8 11.67 -56.21 -27.38
N ASN A 9 12.77 -56.96 -27.37
CA ASN A 9 12.79 -58.34 -26.90
C ASN A 9 13.14 -58.51 -25.41
N LEU A 10 13.39 -57.46 -24.65
CA LEU A 10 13.63 -57.53 -23.23
C LEU A 10 12.37 -57.88 -22.46
N LYS A 11 12.43 -58.96 -21.71
CA LYS A 11 11.30 -59.44 -20.86
C LYS A 11 11.55 -59.18 -19.42
N PRO A 12 10.54 -58.85 -18.62
CA PRO A 12 10.69 -58.70 -17.16
C PRO A 12 11.15 -60.02 -16.55
N GLN A 13 11.92 -59.90 -15.44
CA GLN A 13 12.36 -61.02 -14.59
C GLN A 13 11.91 -60.76 -13.16
N ASP A 14 12.09 -61.70 -12.26
CA ASP A 14 11.72 -61.60 -10.84
C ASP A 14 12.46 -60.50 -10.12
N LYS A 15 13.60 -60.06 -10.65
CA LYS A 15 14.40 -58.93 -10.11
C LYS A 15 14.77 -57.95 -11.22
N LEU A 16 14.90 -56.70 -10.84
CA LEU A 16 15.44 -55.65 -11.76
C LEU A 16 16.82 -56.08 -12.27
N TYR A 17 17.04 -56.04 -13.56
CA TYR A 17 18.34 -56.30 -14.17
C TYR A 17 18.75 -55.14 -15.11
N LYS A 18 20.06 -55.06 -15.41
CA LYS A 18 20.67 -54.03 -16.21
C LYS A 18 21.21 -54.63 -17.51
N VAL A 19 21.02 -53.93 -18.63
CA VAL A 19 21.64 -54.26 -19.91
C VAL A 19 22.43 -53.03 -20.37
N SER A 20 23.75 -53.16 -20.48
CA SER A 20 24.65 -52.04 -20.81
C SER A 20 24.61 -51.70 -22.32
N ASP A 21 24.70 -50.43 -22.63
CA ASP A 21 24.97 -49.88 -23.94
C ASP A 21 26.46 -49.39 -24.01
N ARG A 22 26.69 -48.27 -24.59
CA ARG A 22 28.00 -47.60 -24.68
C ARG A 22 28.05 -46.42 -23.68
N ASP A 23 29.28 -46.02 -23.38
CA ASP A 23 29.56 -44.78 -22.67
C ASP A 23 28.91 -44.62 -21.28
N GLY A 24 28.62 -45.70 -20.61
CA GLY A 24 27.98 -45.72 -19.31
C GLY A 24 26.44 -45.68 -19.36
N LEU A 25 25.84 -45.61 -20.55
CA LEU A 25 24.40 -45.78 -20.73
C LEU A 25 24.01 -47.24 -20.53
N TYR A 26 22.93 -47.46 -19.83
CA TYR A 26 22.32 -48.77 -19.69
C TYR A 26 20.79 -48.66 -19.62
N VAL A 27 20.12 -49.75 -19.86
CA VAL A 27 18.71 -49.89 -19.53
C VAL A 27 18.53 -50.70 -18.26
N ALA A 28 17.63 -50.28 -17.42
CA ALA A 28 17.12 -51.04 -16.29
C ALA A 28 15.75 -51.59 -16.69
N VAL A 29 15.61 -52.91 -16.66
CA VAL A 29 14.33 -53.62 -16.88
C VAL A 29 13.74 -53.90 -15.53
N LEU A 30 12.58 -53.29 -15.24
CA LEU A 30 11.86 -53.43 -14.02
C LEU A 30 10.99 -54.71 -14.04
N THR A 31 10.61 -55.19 -12.89
CA THR A 31 9.69 -56.35 -12.73
C THR A 31 8.32 -56.10 -13.34
N SER A 32 7.92 -54.78 -13.47
CA SER A 32 6.71 -54.35 -14.17
C SER A 32 6.78 -54.43 -15.69
N GLY A 33 7.94 -54.82 -16.26
CA GLY A 33 8.18 -54.78 -17.70
C GLY A 33 8.63 -53.42 -18.25
N THR A 34 8.69 -52.36 -17.41
CA THR A 34 9.16 -51.05 -17.82
C THR A 34 10.67 -51.08 -18.10
N VAL A 35 11.06 -50.61 -19.30
CA VAL A 35 12.47 -50.46 -19.72
C VAL A 35 12.87 -49.02 -19.58
N SER A 36 13.86 -48.72 -18.70
CA SER A 36 14.25 -47.36 -18.36
C SER A 36 15.72 -47.09 -18.73
N PHE A 37 15.97 -46.10 -19.57
CA PHE A 37 17.34 -45.65 -19.87
C PHE A 37 17.92 -44.92 -18.67
N ARG A 38 19.14 -45.28 -18.27
CA ARG A 38 19.83 -44.73 -17.10
C ARG A 38 21.30 -44.51 -17.39
N TYR A 39 21.89 -43.55 -16.66
CA TYR A 39 23.32 -43.23 -16.71
C TYR A 39 23.85 -43.10 -15.30
N ASP A 40 24.82 -43.96 -14.92
CA ASP A 40 25.52 -43.90 -13.64
C ASP A 40 26.79 -43.05 -13.79
N TYR A 41 27.03 -42.09 -12.92
CA TYR A 41 28.19 -41.23 -12.94
C TYR A 41 28.65 -40.89 -11.52
N ARG A 42 29.83 -40.27 -11.42
CA ARG A 42 30.36 -39.72 -10.17
C ARG A 42 30.55 -38.23 -10.28
N ILE A 43 30.18 -37.50 -9.25
CA ILE A 43 30.41 -36.07 -9.11
C ILE A 43 30.76 -35.74 -7.65
N ASN A 44 31.81 -34.97 -7.41
CA ASN A 44 32.28 -34.60 -6.07
C ASN A 44 32.39 -35.83 -5.11
N GLY A 45 32.94 -36.94 -5.62
CA GLY A 45 33.12 -38.19 -4.86
C GLY A 45 31.84 -39.04 -4.66
N ARG A 46 30.66 -38.55 -5.03
CA ARG A 46 29.38 -39.27 -4.89
C ARG A 46 28.99 -39.96 -6.18
N ARG A 47 28.39 -41.15 -6.04
CA ARG A 47 27.76 -41.86 -7.17
C ARG A 47 26.30 -41.42 -7.30
N GLU A 48 25.93 -41.01 -8.50
CA GLU A 48 24.55 -40.63 -8.82
C GLU A 48 24.08 -41.37 -10.07
N THR A 49 22.76 -41.54 -10.20
CA THR A 49 22.11 -42.14 -11.37
C THR A 49 21.15 -41.12 -11.99
N LEU A 50 21.35 -40.80 -13.27
CA LEU A 50 20.38 -40.07 -14.08
C LEU A 50 19.41 -41.07 -14.71
N VAL A 51 18.11 -40.90 -14.46
CA VAL A 51 17.06 -41.55 -15.23
C VAL A 51 16.77 -40.69 -16.44
N ILE A 52 17.19 -41.17 -17.64
CA ILE A 52 17.08 -40.40 -18.89
C ILE A 52 15.63 -40.42 -19.37
N GLY A 53 14.99 -41.61 -19.47
CA GLY A 53 13.62 -41.76 -19.90
C GLY A 53 13.18 -43.23 -19.95
N GLN A 54 11.94 -43.48 -20.32
CA GLN A 54 11.41 -44.83 -20.53
C GLN A 54 11.39 -45.13 -22.02
N TYR A 55 11.73 -46.38 -22.42
CA TYR A 55 11.62 -46.84 -23.76
C TYR A 55 10.16 -47.23 -24.07
N GLY A 56 9.63 -46.83 -25.21
CA GLY A 56 8.29 -47.23 -25.66
C GLY A 56 7.63 -46.20 -26.56
N ARG A 57 6.37 -46.47 -26.95
CA ARG A 57 5.63 -45.64 -27.89
C ARG A 57 5.38 -44.21 -27.35
N ASP A 58 5.15 -44.11 -26.01
CA ASP A 58 4.93 -42.83 -25.30
C ASP A 58 6.20 -42.37 -24.53
N GLY A 59 7.33 -43.00 -24.84
CA GLY A 59 8.62 -42.73 -24.24
C GLY A 59 9.64 -42.20 -25.22
N ILE A 60 10.93 -42.48 -24.98
CA ILE A 60 12.02 -42.05 -25.85
C ILE A 60 12.65 -43.23 -26.59
N SER A 61 13.14 -42.97 -27.79
CA SER A 61 13.93 -43.95 -28.58
C SER A 61 15.35 -44.12 -28.05
N LEU A 62 16.06 -45.14 -28.52
CA LEU A 62 17.47 -45.36 -28.20
C LEU A 62 18.36 -44.23 -28.73
N ALA A 63 18.00 -43.60 -29.87
CA ALA A 63 18.74 -42.48 -30.44
C ALA A 63 18.62 -41.25 -29.52
N GLU A 64 17.40 -40.89 -29.14
CA GLU A 64 17.14 -39.79 -28.21
C GLU A 64 17.83 -40.00 -26.82
N ALA A 65 17.79 -41.26 -26.32
CA ALA A 65 18.50 -41.56 -25.06
C ALA A 65 20.02 -41.35 -25.14
N ARG A 66 20.61 -41.61 -26.32
CA ARG A 66 22.02 -41.35 -26.57
C ARG A 66 22.35 -39.84 -26.72
N GLU A 67 21.47 -39.06 -27.31
CA GLU A 67 21.58 -37.60 -27.36
C GLU A 67 21.51 -36.99 -25.97
N GLU A 68 20.54 -37.40 -25.17
CA GLU A 68 20.40 -36.98 -23.78
C GLU A 68 21.63 -37.36 -22.91
N LEU A 69 22.25 -38.54 -23.18
CA LEU A 69 23.50 -38.92 -22.55
C LEU A 69 24.64 -37.92 -22.90
N ILE A 70 24.75 -37.49 -24.13
CA ILE A 70 25.75 -36.49 -24.56
C ILE A 70 25.54 -35.18 -23.84
N ALA A 71 24.29 -34.72 -23.73
CA ALA A 71 23.94 -33.53 -22.96
C ALA A 71 24.29 -33.66 -21.48
N ALA A 72 23.98 -34.82 -20.86
CA ALA A 72 24.34 -35.12 -19.48
C ALA A 72 25.84 -35.10 -19.24
N LYS A 73 26.64 -35.65 -20.16
CA LYS A 73 28.12 -35.62 -20.10
C LYS A 73 28.67 -34.21 -20.19
N LYS A 74 28.07 -33.32 -21.00
CA LYS A 74 28.47 -31.90 -21.06
C LYS A 74 28.24 -31.20 -19.73
N LEU A 75 27.09 -31.40 -19.08
CA LEU A 75 26.80 -30.85 -17.76
C LEU A 75 27.79 -31.37 -16.70
N LEU A 76 28.08 -32.68 -16.72
CA LEU A 76 29.04 -33.26 -15.80
C LEU A 76 30.45 -32.69 -15.97
N LYS A 77 30.88 -32.47 -17.23
CA LYS A 77 32.18 -31.83 -17.54
C LYS A 77 32.23 -30.37 -17.09
N ALA A 78 31.11 -29.68 -17.06
CA ALA A 78 30.93 -28.35 -16.49
C ALA A 78 30.82 -28.35 -14.95
N GLY A 79 31.00 -29.47 -14.26
CA GLY A 79 30.92 -29.57 -12.81
C GLY A 79 29.47 -29.58 -12.26
N GLN A 80 28.46 -29.76 -13.12
CA GLN A 80 27.03 -29.77 -12.73
C GLN A 80 26.47 -31.17 -12.72
N SER A 81 25.64 -31.52 -11.70
CA SER A 81 24.94 -32.79 -11.65
C SER A 81 23.79 -32.84 -12.65
N PRO A 82 23.84 -33.74 -13.68
CA PRO A 82 22.75 -33.92 -14.63
C PRO A 82 21.42 -34.32 -13.96
N ALA A 83 21.46 -35.14 -12.91
CA ALA A 83 20.25 -35.53 -12.17
C ALA A 83 19.65 -34.36 -11.37
N ALA A 84 20.49 -33.50 -10.81
CA ALA A 84 20.02 -32.28 -10.14
C ALA A 84 19.41 -31.32 -11.16
N ALA A 85 20.11 -31.03 -12.28
CA ALA A 85 19.60 -30.16 -13.35
C ALA A 85 18.25 -30.65 -13.89
N LYS A 86 18.07 -31.97 -14.10
CA LYS A 86 16.79 -32.54 -14.54
C LYS A 86 15.70 -32.38 -13.46
N ARG A 87 16.02 -32.62 -12.18
CA ARG A 87 15.06 -32.41 -11.07
C ARG A 87 14.64 -30.95 -10.95
N ASP A 88 15.58 -30.01 -11.10
CA ASP A 88 15.32 -28.59 -11.04
C ASP A 88 14.48 -28.12 -12.24
N GLY A 89 14.74 -28.67 -13.43
CA GLY A 89 13.90 -28.48 -14.61
C GLY A 89 12.46 -28.95 -14.39
N ILE A 90 12.29 -30.17 -13.84
CA ILE A 90 10.97 -30.72 -13.51
C ILE A 90 10.29 -29.93 -12.38
N LYS A 91 11.04 -29.48 -11.37
CA LYS A 91 10.53 -28.59 -10.32
C LYS A 91 10.08 -27.26 -10.91
N LYS A 92 10.85 -26.64 -11.81
CA LYS A 92 10.45 -25.44 -12.53
C LYS A 92 9.16 -25.62 -13.32
N ILE A 93 8.99 -26.77 -13.98
CA ILE A 93 7.78 -27.06 -14.79
C ILE A 93 6.58 -27.42 -13.91
N ARG A 94 6.76 -28.22 -12.85
CA ARG A 94 5.69 -28.62 -11.92
C ARG A 94 5.36 -27.59 -10.86
N GLY A 95 6.29 -26.71 -10.53
CA GLY A 95 6.15 -25.62 -9.57
C GLY A 95 6.02 -24.26 -10.26
N ALA A 96 5.74 -24.22 -11.56
CA ALA A 96 5.41 -22.98 -12.27
C ALA A 96 4.02 -22.53 -11.79
N GLU A 97 4.02 -21.83 -10.67
CA GLU A 97 2.82 -21.24 -10.09
C GLU A 97 2.39 -20.03 -10.91
N THR A 98 1.09 -19.88 -11.08
CA THR A 98 0.53 -18.71 -11.78
C THR A 98 0.78 -17.44 -11.01
N PHE A 99 0.66 -16.30 -11.66
CA PHE A 99 0.76 -15.00 -11.02
C PHE A 99 -0.24 -14.84 -9.87
N ALA A 100 -1.44 -15.43 -9.98
CA ALA A 100 -2.45 -15.42 -8.92
C ALA A 100 -1.95 -16.10 -7.63
N VAL A 101 -1.28 -17.26 -7.74
CA VAL A 101 -0.75 -17.99 -6.57
C VAL A 101 0.34 -17.18 -5.86
N HIS A 102 1.27 -16.59 -6.65
CA HIS A 102 2.30 -15.71 -6.06
C HIS A 102 1.74 -14.44 -5.44
N THR A 103 0.69 -13.88 -6.04
CA THR A 103 -0.01 -12.70 -5.52
C THR A 103 -0.70 -13.01 -4.19
N ASP A 104 -1.41 -14.13 -4.08
CA ASP A 104 -2.04 -14.57 -2.85
C ASP A 104 -1.00 -14.82 -1.75
N SER A 105 0.09 -15.52 -2.09
CA SER A 105 1.21 -15.73 -1.16
C SER A 105 1.85 -14.42 -0.70
N TYR A 106 2.08 -13.46 -1.61
CA TYR A 106 2.56 -12.13 -1.28
C TYR A 106 1.62 -11.41 -0.30
N MET A 107 0.32 -11.38 -0.60
CA MET A 107 -0.67 -10.68 0.22
C MET A 107 -0.84 -11.31 1.61
N LYS A 108 -0.62 -12.60 1.76
CA LYS A 108 -0.64 -13.30 3.06
C LYS A 108 0.55 -12.95 3.95
N HIS A 109 1.73 -12.77 3.38
CA HIS A 109 2.96 -12.60 4.16
C HIS A 109 3.45 -11.15 4.28
N VAL A 110 2.96 -10.25 3.42
CA VAL A 110 3.37 -8.84 3.50
C VAL A 110 2.74 -8.14 4.71
N ILE A 111 3.57 -7.43 5.46
CA ILE A 111 3.09 -6.60 6.58
C ILE A 111 2.61 -5.27 6.03
N LEU A 112 1.31 -5.02 6.11
CA LEU A 112 0.65 -3.82 5.62
C LEU A 112 -0.39 -3.34 6.64
N ALA A 113 -0.57 -2.02 6.73
CA ALA A 113 -1.75 -1.47 7.39
C ALA A 113 -3.03 -1.93 6.66
N GLU A 114 -4.12 -2.12 7.40
CA GLU A 114 -5.39 -2.67 6.87
C GLU A 114 -5.92 -1.87 5.68
N SER A 115 -5.91 -0.54 5.75
CA SER A 115 -6.33 0.33 4.66
C SER A 115 -5.48 0.16 3.39
N THR A 116 -4.17 -0.05 3.54
CA THR A 116 -3.25 -0.31 2.42
C THR A 116 -3.50 -1.69 1.83
N ARG A 117 -3.76 -2.69 2.70
CA ARG A 117 -4.12 -4.05 2.29
C ARG A 117 -5.42 -4.04 1.46
N ALA A 118 -6.47 -3.42 1.98
CA ALA A 118 -7.76 -3.30 1.29
C ALA A 118 -7.62 -2.59 -0.07
N MET A 119 -6.87 -1.50 -0.13
CA MET A 119 -6.60 -0.77 -1.38
C MET A 119 -5.86 -1.64 -2.39
N LYS A 120 -4.78 -2.32 -1.98
CA LYS A 120 -4.03 -3.23 -2.87
C LYS A 120 -4.89 -4.37 -3.34
N GLN A 121 -5.67 -4.99 -2.45
CA GLN A 121 -6.58 -6.09 -2.81
C GLN A 121 -7.61 -5.65 -3.86
N ALA A 122 -8.22 -4.48 -3.69
CA ALA A 122 -9.17 -3.93 -4.67
C ALA A 122 -8.53 -3.73 -6.07
N VAL A 123 -7.27 -3.28 -6.14
CA VAL A 123 -6.56 -3.15 -7.42
C VAL A 123 -6.20 -4.53 -8.01
N ILE A 124 -5.78 -5.45 -7.16
CA ILE A 124 -5.45 -6.83 -7.56
C ILE A 124 -6.67 -7.50 -8.19
N ASP A 125 -7.81 -7.49 -7.49
CA ASP A 125 -9.01 -8.22 -7.90
C ASP A 125 -9.67 -7.60 -9.14
N ARG A 126 -9.73 -6.27 -9.19
CA ARG A 126 -10.40 -5.56 -10.28
C ARG A 126 -9.57 -5.47 -11.55
N ASP A 127 -8.26 -5.25 -11.43
CA ASP A 127 -7.42 -4.85 -12.56
C ASP A 127 -6.36 -5.87 -12.95
N ILE A 128 -5.69 -6.48 -11.98
CA ILE A 128 -4.49 -7.28 -12.23
C ILE A 128 -4.85 -8.74 -12.51
N LEU A 129 -5.56 -9.42 -11.61
CA LEU A 129 -5.88 -10.84 -11.73
C LEU A 129 -6.70 -11.19 -12.96
N PRO A 130 -7.68 -10.38 -13.41
CA PRO A 130 -8.44 -10.71 -14.63
C PRO A 130 -7.56 -10.80 -15.88
N VAL A 131 -6.39 -10.14 -15.88
CA VAL A 131 -5.50 -10.07 -17.04
C VAL A 131 -4.30 -10.99 -16.91
N LEU A 132 -3.68 -11.01 -15.72
CA LEU A 132 -2.41 -11.70 -15.49
C LEU A 132 -2.53 -12.94 -14.61
N GLY A 133 -3.64 -13.10 -13.87
CA GLY A 133 -3.79 -14.11 -12.83
C GLY A 133 -3.48 -15.53 -13.27
N ASN A 134 -3.99 -15.95 -14.41
CA ASN A 134 -3.83 -17.32 -14.95
C ASN A 134 -2.53 -17.52 -15.73
N LYS A 135 -1.71 -16.49 -15.91
CA LYS A 135 -0.43 -16.60 -16.62
C LYS A 135 0.66 -17.08 -15.67
N MET A 136 1.59 -17.86 -16.20
CA MET A 136 2.83 -18.18 -15.48
C MET A 136 3.67 -16.92 -15.32
N MET A 137 4.34 -16.78 -14.17
CA MET A 137 5.20 -15.61 -13.92
C MET A 137 6.22 -15.36 -15.04
N ALA A 138 6.79 -16.42 -15.61
CA ALA A 138 7.79 -16.32 -16.68
C ALA A 138 7.21 -15.86 -18.04
N GLU A 139 5.90 -15.94 -18.23
CA GLU A 139 5.21 -15.56 -19.47
C GLU A 139 4.81 -14.08 -19.51
N ILE A 140 4.81 -13.42 -18.35
CA ILE A 140 4.39 -12.02 -18.25
C ILE A 140 5.52 -11.13 -18.73
N THR A 141 5.25 -10.37 -19.78
CA THR A 141 6.21 -9.46 -20.41
C THR A 141 5.99 -8.02 -19.95
N THR A 142 7.01 -7.17 -20.15
CA THR A 142 6.92 -5.73 -19.90
C THR A 142 5.80 -5.08 -20.71
N SER A 143 5.58 -5.52 -21.95
CA SER A 143 4.47 -5.03 -22.79
C SER A 143 3.11 -5.31 -22.13
N MET A 144 2.88 -6.54 -21.66
CA MET A 144 1.61 -6.89 -20.98
C MET A 144 1.34 -6.03 -19.74
N VAL A 145 2.37 -5.72 -18.96
CA VAL A 145 2.24 -4.82 -17.80
C VAL A 145 1.95 -3.40 -18.26
N ARG A 146 2.60 -2.94 -19.32
CA ARG A 146 2.36 -1.62 -19.89
C ARG A 146 0.94 -1.47 -20.42
N ASP A 147 0.45 -2.44 -21.21
CA ASP A 147 -0.91 -2.44 -21.75
C ASP A 147 -1.97 -2.47 -20.64
N LEU A 148 -1.69 -3.16 -19.54
CA LEU A 148 -2.55 -3.11 -18.36
C LEU A 148 -2.62 -1.72 -17.75
N CYS A 149 -1.46 -1.07 -17.57
CA CYS A 149 -1.41 0.29 -17.03
C CYS A 149 -2.12 1.29 -17.94
N ASP A 150 -1.92 1.21 -19.25
CA ASP A 150 -2.53 2.12 -20.23
C ASP A 150 -4.06 2.00 -20.23
N ARG A 151 -4.61 0.79 -20.20
CA ARG A 151 -6.06 0.57 -20.04
C ARG A 151 -6.63 1.18 -18.75
N ILE A 152 -5.88 1.10 -17.64
CA ILE A 152 -6.30 1.73 -16.39
C ILE A 152 -6.26 3.27 -16.51
N VAL A 153 -5.27 3.82 -17.21
CA VAL A 153 -5.17 5.28 -17.48
C VAL A 153 -6.31 5.76 -18.35
N GLU A 154 -6.65 5.04 -19.43
CA GLU A 154 -7.73 5.38 -20.37
C GLU A 154 -9.09 5.52 -19.68
N ARG A 155 -9.38 4.68 -18.68
CA ARG A 155 -10.61 4.83 -17.88
C ARG A 155 -10.51 5.90 -16.77
N GLY A 156 -9.45 6.72 -16.74
CA GLY A 156 -9.25 7.80 -15.77
C GLY A 156 -8.49 7.43 -14.50
N GLY A 157 -8.05 6.17 -14.35
CA GLY A 157 -7.41 5.65 -13.14
C GLY A 157 -5.90 5.85 -13.06
N ARG A 158 -5.36 7.04 -13.34
CA ARG A 158 -3.91 7.30 -13.40
C ARG A 158 -3.14 6.83 -12.16
N ALA A 159 -3.61 7.17 -10.95
CA ALA A 159 -2.99 6.74 -9.70
C ALA A 159 -3.07 5.21 -9.52
N THR A 160 -4.20 4.60 -9.88
CA THR A 160 -4.40 3.16 -9.85
C THR A 160 -3.45 2.42 -10.79
N ALA A 161 -3.17 2.97 -11.98
CA ALA A 161 -2.23 2.38 -12.93
C ALA A 161 -0.80 2.31 -12.35
N VAL A 162 -0.35 3.38 -11.71
CA VAL A 162 0.95 3.39 -11.02
C VAL A 162 0.98 2.39 -9.87
N GLN A 163 -0.12 2.29 -9.10
CA GLN A 163 -0.24 1.31 -8.02
C GLN A 163 -0.25 -0.13 -8.55
N ALA A 164 -0.95 -0.41 -9.66
CA ALA A 164 -0.96 -1.73 -10.27
C ALA A 164 0.45 -2.16 -10.70
N ARG A 165 1.21 -1.26 -11.35
CA ARG A 165 2.62 -1.50 -11.69
C ARG A 165 3.45 -1.80 -10.44
N GLU A 166 3.30 -1.04 -9.35
CA GLU A 166 4.06 -1.25 -8.12
C GLU A 166 3.69 -2.54 -7.40
N ILE A 167 2.40 -2.94 -7.43
CA ILE A 167 1.95 -4.22 -6.89
C ILE A 167 2.59 -5.36 -7.67
N ILE A 168 2.54 -5.34 -9.01
CA ILE A 168 3.15 -6.36 -9.87
C ILE A 168 4.65 -6.46 -9.56
N SER A 169 5.36 -5.33 -9.53
CA SER A 169 6.79 -5.31 -9.18
C SER A 169 7.07 -5.90 -7.80
N SER A 170 6.20 -5.65 -6.83
CA SER A 170 6.33 -6.18 -5.46
C SER A 170 6.12 -7.69 -5.40
N VAL A 171 5.18 -8.24 -6.17
CA VAL A 171 4.95 -9.69 -6.27
C VAL A 171 6.17 -10.39 -6.86
N TYR A 172 6.79 -9.83 -7.91
CA TYR A 172 8.03 -10.39 -8.48
C TYR A 172 9.20 -10.31 -7.51
N ARG A 173 9.39 -9.19 -6.81
CA ARG A 173 10.42 -9.07 -5.76
C ARG A 173 10.23 -10.13 -4.69
N TYR A 174 9.01 -10.28 -4.19
CA TYR A 174 8.65 -11.29 -3.19
C TYR A 174 8.96 -12.72 -3.67
N ALA A 175 8.67 -13.06 -4.92
CA ALA A 175 9.00 -14.36 -5.51
C ALA A 175 10.51 -14.55 -5.62
N ASN A 176 11.25 -13.53 -6.06
CA ASN A 176 12.71 -13.58 -6.22
C ASN A 176 13.44 -13.70 -4.88
N ASP A 177 12.96 -13.04 -3.82
CA ASP A 177 13.47 -13.19 -2.46
C ASP A 177 13.35 -14.66 -1.95
N ARG A 178 12.46 -15.46 -2.58
CA ARG A 178 12.27 -16.89 -2.31
C ARG A 178 12.97 -17.81 -3.30
N GLY A 179 13.86 -17.26 -4.11
CA GLY A 179 14.74 -18.02 -5.00
C GLY A 179 14.16 -18.39 -6.37
N HIS A 180 13.04 -17.76 -6.80
CA HIS A 180 12.47 -18.06 -8.12
C HIS A 180 13.30 -17.51 -9.29
N GLY A 181 14.13 -16.46 -9.10
CA GLY A 181 15.06 -15.92 -10.10
C GLY A 181 14.37 -15.44 -11.38
N LEU A 182 13.20 -14.80 -11.25
CA LEU A 182 12.37 -14.36 -12.37
C LEU A 182 12.74 -12.94 -12.82
N PHE A 183 12.67 -12.69 -14.12
CA PHE A 183 12.72 -11.32 -14.64
C PHE A 183 11.47 -10.55 -14.16
N ASN A 184 11.67 -9.35 -13.61
CA ASN A 184 10.57 -8.50 -13.14
C ASN A 184 10.11 -7.56 -14.28
N PRO A 185 8.98 -7.85 -14.95
CA PRO A 185 8.53 -7.10 -16.13
C PRO A 185 8.06 -5.68 -15.81
N ALA A 186 7.83 -5.36 -14.53
CA ALA A 186 7.44 -4.04 -14.09
C ALA A 186 8.63 -3.16 -13.66
N ALA A 187 9.83 -3.72 -13.54
CA ALA A 187 10.99 -2.99 -13.00
C ALA A 187 11.37 -1.77 -13.85
N ASP A 188 11.43 -1.94 -15.17
CA ASP A 188 11.89 -0.91 -16.12
C ASP A 188 10.80 0.11 -16.47
N ILE A 189 9.54 -0.13 -16.08
CA ILE A 189 8.45 0.81 -16.32
C ILE A 189 8.51 1.91 -15.24
N LYS A 190 8.98 3.10 -15.62
CA LYS A 190 9.03 4.25 -14.70
C LYS A 190 7.63 4.72 -14.35
N PRO A 191 7.28 4.98 -13.07
CA PRO A 191 5.98 5.54 -12.68
C PRO A 191 5.62 6.81 -13.46
N SER A 192 6.60 7.69 -13.72
CA SER A 192 6.42 8.93 -14.47
C SER A 192 6.07 8.72 -15.96
N SER A 193 6.37 7.55 -16.54
CA SER A 193 5.93 7.21 -17.89
C SER A 193 4.48 6.74 -17.97
N ILE A 194 3.88 6.38 -16.83
CA ILE A 194 2.46 6.01 -16.72
C ILE A 194 1.63 7.26 -16.44
N ALA A 195 2.02 8.03 -15.42
CA ALA A 195 1.33 9.25 -15.04
C ALA A 195 2.25 10.22 -14.31
N ILE A 196 2.10 11.50 -14.63
CA ILE A 196 2.77 12.59 -13.92
C ILE A 196 1.75 13.19 -12.95
N PHE A 197 2.11 13.22 -11.66
CA PHE A 197 1.31 13.85 -10.62
C PHE A 197 1.93 15.19 -10.26
N LYS A 198 1.15 16.26 -10.41
CA LYS A 198 1.50 17.55 -9.82
C LYS A 198 1.05 17.54 -8.36
N PRO A 199 1.90 17.92 -7.40
CA PRO A 199 1.46 18.12 -6.02
C PRO A 199 0.31 19.14 -5.99
N ARG A 200 -0.69 18.90 -5.16
CA ARG A 200 -1.69 19.92 -4.87
C ARG A 200 -1.04 20.96 -3.97
N GLU A 201 -1.15 22.23 -4.35
CA GLU A 201 -0.58 23.36 -3.58
C GLU A 201 -1.67 24.31 -3.07
N ARG A 202 -2.93 23.85 -3.08
CA ARG A 202 -4.09 24.65 -2.69
C ARG A 202 -4.03 24.99 -1.19
N THR A 203 -4.06 26.27 -0.89
CA THR A 203 -4.30 26.87 0.42
C THR A 203 -5.45 27.87 0.32
N LEU A 204 -6.30 27.93 1.34
CA LEU A 204 -7.39 28.91 1.38
C LEU A 204 -6.84 30.22 1.96
N THR A 205 -7.40 31.33 1.51
CA THR A 205 -7.20 32.62 2.17
C THR A 205 -8.16 32.78 3.36
N PRO A 206 -7.89 33.72 4.29
CA PRO A 206 -8.81 34.07 5.36
C PRO A 206 -10.23 34.39 4.87
N GLU A 207 -10.35 35.15 3.78
CA GLU A 207 -11.63 35.51 3.16
C GLU A 207 -12.36 34.27 2.65
N GLU A 208 -11.66 33.35 2.00
CA GLU A 208 -12.22 32.09 1.50
C GLU A 208 -12.69 31.20 2.66
N ILE A 209 -11.97 31.16 3.78
CA ILE A 209 -12.39 30.46 5.00
C ILE A 209 -13.70 31.04 5.53
N GLY A 210 -13.73 32.38 5.71
CA GLY A 210 -14.92 33.08 6.16
C GLY A 210 -16.13 32.84 5.27
N LEU A 211 -15.96 33.03 3.96
CA LEU A 211 -17.01 32.81 2.95
C LEU A 211 -17.52 31.37 2.98
N PHE A 212 -16.60 30.39 3.01
CA PHE A 212 -16.94 28.99 3.03
C PHE A 212 -17.80 28.60 4.25
N PHE A 213 -17.38 29.02 5.45
CA PHE A 213 -18.13 28.64 6.67
C PHE A 213 -19.44 29.41 6.81
N ARG A 214 -19.54 30.67 6.43
CA ARG A 214 -20.83 31.39 6.36
C ARG A 214 -21.80 30.69 5.40
N THR A 215 -21.34 30.33 4.21
CA THR A 215 -22.21 29.59 3.27
C THR A 215 -22.57 28.22 3.80
N LEU A 216 -21.62 27.49 4.40
CA LEU A 216 -21.86 26.18 5.02
C LEU A 216 -22.93 26.27 6.10
N ASP A 217 -22.98 27.35 6.89
CA ASP A 217 -23.98 27.56 7.92
C ASP A 217 -25.35 27.90 7.34
N ALA A 218 -25.40 28.56 6.19
CA ALA A 218 -26.65 28.92 5.50
C ALA A 218 -27.29 27.72 4.76
N ILE A 219 -26.51 26.74 4.32
CA ILE A 219 -27.07 25.61 3.56
C ILE A 219 -27.73 24.55 4.45
N GLY A 220 -28.70 23.84 3.88
CA GLY A 220 -29.39 22.71 4.52
C GLY A 220 -28.48 21.49 4.66
N ALA A 221 -27.49 21.52 5.58
CA ALA A 221 -26.65 20.39 5.94
C ALA A 221 -26.83 20.03 7.42
N MET A 222 -26.50 18.78 7.77
CA MET A 222 -26.59 18.32 9.18
C MET A 222 -25.63 19.15 10.05
N GLY A 223 -26.14 19.67 11.18
CA GLY A 223 -25.34 20.48 12.12
C GLY A 223 -24.07 19.78 12.58
N THR A 224 -24.13 18.46 12.84
CA THR A 224 -22.96 17.64 13.19
C THR A 224 -21.88 17.64 12.12
N MET A 225 -22.25 17.70 10.84
CA MET A 225 -21.30 17.75 9.73
C MET A 225 -20.65 19.13 9.57
N LYS A 226 -21.39 20.21 9.84
CA LYS A 226 -20.85 21.58 9.89
C LYS A 226 -19.85 21.72 11.04
N MET A 227 -20.22 21.28 12.24
CA MET A 227 -19.34 21.21 13.41
C MET A 227 -18.09 20.37 13.13
N ALA A 228 -18.24 19.22 12.44
CA ALA A 228 -17.14 18.35 12.08
C ALA A 228 -16.09 19.07 11.20
N LEU A 229 -16.49 19.79 10.16
CA LEU A 229 -15.56 20.53 9.29
C LEU A 229 -14.84 21.64 10.05
N LYS A 230 -15.53 22.38 10.90
CA LYS A 230 -14.90 23.44 11.73
C LYS A 230 -13.88 22.83 12.72
N LEU A 231 -14.25 21.72 13.38
CA LEU A 231 -13.35 21.02 14.30
C LEU A 231 -12.08 20.51 13.60
N VAL A 232 -12.22 19.96 12.40
CA VAL A 232 -11.07 19.48 11.60
C VAL A 232 -10.13 20.63 11.23
N LEU A 233 -10.65 21.81 10.85
CA LEU A 233 -9.83 22.98 10.56
C LEU A 233 -9.11 23.49 11.81
N ILE A 234 -9.80 23.60 12.93
CA ILE A 234 -9.25 24.07 14.20
C ILE A 234 -8.16 23.14 14.73
N THR A 235 -8.41 21.84 14.71
CA THR A 235 -7.50 20.84 15.30
C THR A 235 -6.40 20.37 14.36
N MET A 236 -6.50 20.68 13.09
CA MET A 236 -5.54 20.29 12.04
C MET A 236 -5.33 18.77 11.92
N VAL A 237 -6.24 17.93 12.39
CA VAL A 237 -6.14 16.47 12.32
C VAL A 237 -6.28 15.96 10.89
N ARG A 238 -5.75 14.78 10.61
CA ARG A 238 -5.98 14.13 9.31
C ARG A 238 -7.43 13.64 9.22
N LYS A 239 -8.00 13.68 8.02
CA LYS A 239 -9.38 13.22 7.78
C LYS A 239 -9.65 11.84 8.38
N GLY A 240 -8.76 10.86 8.17
CA GLY A 240 -8.93 9.51 8.71
C GLY A 240 -8.80 9.43 10.24
N GLU A 241 -8.02 10.31 10.85
CA GLU A 241 -7.93 10.45 12.31
C GLU A 241 -9.26 10.96 12.88
N PHE A 242 -9.86 11.95 12.22
CA PHE A 242 -11.16 12.51 12.63
C PHE A 242 -12.33 11.53 12.39
N THR A 243 -12.46 10.98 11.20
CA THR A 243 -13.62 10.16 10.85
C THR A 243 -13.78 8.90 11.71
N ASN A 244 -12.69 8.39 12.26
CA ASN A 244 -12.68 7.22 13.14
C ASN A 244 -12.50 7.59 14.63
N ALA A 245 -12.62 8.87 14.99
CA ALA A 245 -12.45 9.32 16.36
C ALA A 245 -13.59 8.84 17.27
N THR A 246 -13.23 8.43 18.47
CA THR A 246 -14.14 7.91 19.48
C THR A 246 -14.15 8.79 20.74
N TRP A 247 -15.20 8.72 21.56
CA TRP A 247 -15.36 9.57 22.74
C TRP A 247 -14.34 9.26 23.84
N ASP A 248 -13.84 8.05 23.93
CA ASP A 248 -12.80 7.65 24.89
C ASP A 248 -11.44 8.29 24.60
N GLU A 249 -11.23 8.87 23.43
CA GLU A 249 -10.05 9.65 23.08
C GLU A 249 -10.08 11.07 23.66
N ILE A 250 -11.25 11.56 24.14
CA ILE A 250 -11.47 12.93 24.62
C ILE A 250 -11.42 12.96 26.15
N ASP A 251 -10.43 13.66 26.71
CA ASP A 251 -10.40 13.99 28.12
C ASP A 251 -11.08 15.34 28.35
N PHE A 252 -12.35 15.33 28.75
CA PHE A 252 -13.14 16.54 29.04
C PHE A 252 -12.69 17.32 30.30
N LYS A 253 -11.86 16.70 31.15
CA LYS A 253 -11.30 17.41 32.32
C LYS A 253 -10.09 18.24 31.95
N LYS A 254 -9.23 17.68 31.10
CA LYS A 254 -8.00 18.33 30.62
C LYS A 254 -8.21 19.07 29.29
N TRP A 255 -9.32 18.86 28.65
CA TRP A 255 -9.61 19.35 27.31
C TRP A 255 -8.52 18.98 26.31
N THR A 256 -8.23 17.69 26.29
CA THR A 256 -7.28 17.11 25.32
C THR A 256 -7.94 16.00 24.52
N TRP A 257 -7.53 15.90 23.28
CA TRP A 257 -7.86 14.78 22.41
C TRP A 257 -6.60 13.97 22.16
N THR A 258 -6.60 12.69 22.58
CA THR A 258 -5.45 11.79 22.43
C THR A 258 -5.78 10.74 21.39
N ILE A 259 -5.17 10.85 20.20
CA ILE A 259 -5.27 9.83 19.16
C ILE A 259 -4.25 8.74 19.48
N PRO A 260 -4.67 7.48 19.69
CA PRO A 260 -3.77 6.40 20.09
C PRO A 260 -2.85 5.98 18.92
N SER A 261 -1.71 5.38 19.27
CA SER A 261 -0.63 5.07 18.32
C SER A 261 -1.01 4.10 17.21
N ASP A 262 -1.90 3.19 17.46
CA ASP A 262 -2.42 2.20 16.49
C ASP A 262 -3.29 2.84 15.38
N ARG A 263 -3.90 4.00 15.66
CA ARG A 263 -4.64 4.81 14.69
C ARG A 263 -3.77 5.83 13.94
N MET A 264 -2.54 6.05 14.40
CA MET A 264 -1.61 6.99 13.79
C MET A 264 -0.84 6.34 12.64
N LYS A 265 -0.49 7.12 11.62
CA LYS A 265 0.42 6.67 10.55
C LYS A 265 1.84 6.38 11.07
N GLY A 266 2.23 7.01 12.18
CA GLY A 266 3.45 6.76 12.92
C GLY A 266 3.18 5.90 14.17
N SER A 267 4.22 5.49 14.88
CA SER A 267 4.13 4.62 16.06
C SER A 267 3.90 5.36 17.39
N ARG A 268 3.49 6.64 17.36
CA ARG A 268 3.32 7.47 18.57
C ARG A 268 1.92 8.01 18.64
N ALA A 269 1.36 8.02 19.86
CA ALA A 269 0.12 8.71 20.15
C ALA A 269 0.27 10.23 19.93
N HIS A 270 -0.81 10.88 19.52
CA HIS A 270 -0.83 12.32 19.28
C HIS A 270 -1.82 13.00 20.20
N VAL A 271 -1.35 13.96 20.99
CA VAL A 271 -2.18 14.76 21.90
C VAL A 271 -2.45 16.13 21.27
N ILE A 272 -3.73 16.49 21.17
CA ILE A 272 -4.23 17.77 20.69
C ILE A 272 -4.79 18.53 21.90
N TYR A 273 -4.33 19.76 22.11
CA TYR A 273 -4.83 20.65 23.16
C TYR A 273 -6.00 21.44 22.57
N LEU A 274 -7.21 21.22 23.09
CA LEU A 274 -8.45 21.70 22.50
C LEU A 274 -8.70 23.18 22.89
N PRO A 275 -8.70 24.10 21.92
CA PRO A 275 -9.12 25.48 22.16
C PRO A 275 -10.61 25.54 22.50
N LYS A 276 -11.06 26.66 23.06
CA LYS A 276 -12.42 26.85 23.57
C LYS A 276 -13.48 26.51 22.52
N GLN A 277 -13.31 26.94 21.29
CA GLN A 277 -14.21 26.67 20.19
C GLN A 277 -14.34 25.17 19.89
N ALA A 278 -13.24 24.43 19.97
CA ALA A 278 -13.24 22.97 19.78
C ALA A 278 -13.94 22.26 20.95
N GLN A 279 -13.79 22.77 22.18
CA GLN A 279 -14.51 22.26 23.36
C GLN A 279 -16.02 22.42 23.20
N ASP A 280 -16.48 23.59 22.80
CA ASP A 280 -17.91 23.88 22.59
C ASP A 280 -18.51 23.02 21.46
N ILE A 281 -17.75 22.82 20.37
CA ILE A 281 -18.12 21.90 19.27
C ILE A 281 -18.23 20.46 19.77
N LEU A 282 -17.28 19.97 20.57
CA LEU A 282 -17.31 18.60 21.10
C LEU A 282 -18.50 18.36 22.03
N VAL A 283 -18.84 19.34 22.88
CA VAL A 283 -20.06 19.28 23.71
C VAL A 283 -21.30 19.19 22.83
N GLY A 284 -21.40 20.03 21.78
CA GLY A 284 -22.50 19.97 20.82
C GLY A 284 -22.60 18.64 20.08
N LEU A 285 -21.47 18.10 19.63
CA LEU A 285 -21.43 16.77 18.98
C LEU A 285 -21.84 15.66 19.95
N GLN A 286 -21.42 15.71 21.21
CA GLN A 286 -21.77 14.71 22.22
C GLN A 286 -23.28 14.67 22.48
N MET A 287 -23.94 15.83 22.53
CA MET A 287 -25.41 15.91 22.65
C MET A 287 -26.14 15.28 21.47
N CYS A 288 -25.50 15.29 20.28
CA CYS A 288 -26.06 14.71 19.04
C CYS A 288 -25.64 13.25 18.79
N ALA A 289 -24.74 12.69 19.58
CA ALA A 289 -24.11 11.39 19.29
C ALA A 289 -25.07 10.18 19.41
N GLY A 290 -26.19 10.31 20.13
CA GLY A 290 -27.19 9.27 20.25
C GLY A 290 -26.69 7.94 20.82
N GLY A 291 -25.66 7.97 21.68
CA GLY A 291 -25.01 6.78 22.26
C GLY A 291 -24.02 6.08 21.35
N SER A 292 -23.63 6.70 20.25
CA SER A 292 -22.53 6.20 19.41
C SER A 292 -21.19 6.33 20.12
N GLU A 293 -20.28 5.38 19.89
CA GLU A 293 -18.88 5.47 20.33
C GLU A 293 -18.08 6.54 19.54
N TYR A 294 -18.51 6.86 18.30
CA TYR A 294 -17.84 7.80 17.41
C TYR A 294 -18.25 9.25 17.66
N LEU A 295 -17.30 10.18 17.52
CA LEU A 295 -17.60 11.63 17.59
C LEU A 295 -18.67 12.05 16.57
N VAL A 296 -18.53 11.52 15.35
CA VAL A 296 -19.51 11.71 14.28
C VAL A 296 -19.81 10.34 13.65
N PRO A 297 -20.93 9.72 13.99
CA PRO A 297 -21.30 8.42 13.43
C PRO A 297 -21.76 8.51 11.98
N GLY A 298 -21.78 7.36 11.33
CA GLY A 298 -22.33 7.19 9.99
C GLY A 298 -23.84 7.45 9.94
N ARG A 299 -24.30 8.15 8.90
CA ARG A 299 -25.71 8.58 8.74
C ARG A 299 -26.73 7.46 8.85
N TYR A 300 -26.42 6.29 8.31
CA TYR A 300 -27.34 5.14 8.26
C TYR A 300 -27.05 4.07 9.30
N ASN A 301 -25.90 4.15 9.96
CA ASN A 301 -25.50 3.20 10.99
C ASN A 301 -24.59 3.91 12.00
N PHE A 302 -25.17 4.26 13.14
CA PHE A 302 -24.48 4.95 14.22
C PHE A 302 -23.44 4.09 14.97
N ARG A 303 -23.39 2.78 14.68
CA ARG A 303 -22.33 1.87 15.14
C ARG A 303 -21.12 1.83 14.18
N LYS A 304 -21.14 2.63 13.13
CA LYS A 304 -20.02 2.77 12.19
C LYS A 304 -19.53 4.21 12.17
N PRO A 305 -18.26 4.44 11.93
CA PRO A 305 -17.71 5.79 11.79
C PRO A 305 -18.30 6.51 10.57
N LEU A 306 -18.10 7.82 10.53
CA LEU A 306 -18.42 8.63 9.36
C LEU A 306 -17.68 8.11 8.12
N SER A 307 -18.36 8.08 6.97
CA SER A 307 -17.72 7.63 5.74
C SER A 307 -16.57 8.54 5.33
N ASN A 308 -15.52 7.96 4.78
CA ASN A 308 -14.31 8.69 4.38
C ASN A 308 -14.57 9.76 3.30
N ALA A 309 -15.67 9.66 2.54
CA ALA A 309 -16.05 10.64 1.51
C ALA A 309 -16.89 11.79 2.05
N ALA A 310 -17.58 11.63 3.18
CA ALA A 310 -18.66 12.51 3.62
C ALA A 310 -18.21 13.99 3.77
N LEU A 311 -17.08 14.25 4.42
CA LEU A 311 -16.59 15.62 4.62
C LEU A 311 -16.22 16.28 3.29
N ASN A 312 -15.51 15.58 2.38
CA ASN A 312 -15.19 16.12 1.08
C ASN A 312 -16.43 16.38 0.24
N SER A 313 -17.43 15.46 0.26
CA SER A 313 -18.70 15.67 -0.45
C SER A 313 -19.46 16.90 0.06
N LEU A 314 -19.36 17.22 1.36
CA LEU A 314 -19.95 18.43 1.90
C LEU A 314 -19.17 19.68 1.45
N ILE A 315 -17.85 19.61 1.42
CA ILE A 315 -16.99 20.69 0.85
C ILE A 315 -17.38 20.92 -0.59
N ASP A 316 -17.36 19.89 -1.44
CA ASP A 316 -17.67 19.99 -2.88
C ASP A 316 -19.03 20.62 -3.11
N ARG A 317 -20.05 20.22 -2.33
CA ARG A 317 -21.40 20.79 -2.39
C ARG A 317 -21.43 22.28 -1.98
N THR A 318 -20.70 22.66 -0.93
CA THR A 318 -20.65 24.04 -0.46
C THR A 318 -19.93 24.93 -1.44
N VAL A 319 -18.79 24.50 -1.98
CA VAL A 319 -18.02 25.21 -3.02
C VAL A 319 -18.88 25.42 -4.28
N LYS A 320 -19.62 24.39 -4.71
CA LYS A 320 -20.53 24.48 -5.83
C LYS A 320 -21.59 25.59 -5.61
N ILE A 321 -22.21 25.65 -4.43
CA ILE A 321 -23.21 26.68 -4.10
C ILE A 321 -22.59 28.07 -4.07
N ILE A 322 -21.39 28.25 -3.53
CA ILE A 322 -20.67 29.52 -3.55
C ILE A 322 -20.48 30.00 -4.99
N ASN A 323 -19.98 29.12 -5.87
CA ASN A 323 -19.73 29.45 -7.26
C ASN A 323 -21.01 29.72 -8.05
N GLU A 324 -22.10 29.03 -7.75
CA GLU A 324 -23.45 29.28 -8.34
C GLU A 324 -24.04 30.61 -7.89
N ASN A 325 -23.70 31.12 -6.71
CA ASN A 325 -24.15 32.39 -6.18
C ASN A 325 -23.33 33.60 -6.70
N GLY A 326 -22.34 33.37 -7.57
CA GLY A 326 -21.53 34.42 -8.18
C GLY A 326 -20.25 34.79 -7.42
N GLU A 327 -20.00 34.16 -6.28
CA GLU A 327 -18.72 34.18 -5.58
C GLU A 327 -17.78 33.11 -6.17
N HIS A 328 -16.50 33.15 -5.87
CA HIS A 328 -15.57 32.18 -6.44
C HIS A 328 -14.60 31.60 -5.39
N ILE A 329 -14.66 30.28 -5.20
CA ILE A 329 -13.67 29.50 -4.47
C ILE A 329 -13.21 28.33 -5.34
N GLN A 330 -11.90 28.13 -5.45
CA GLN A 330 -11.34 26.95 -6.10
C GLN A 330 -11.60 25.69 -5.27
N ASP A 331 -11.72 24.53 -5.93
CA ASP A 331 -11.91 23.24 -5.28
C ASP A 331 -10.80 22.94 -4.27
N PHE A 332 -11.21 22.47 -3.12
CA PHE A 332 -10.29 22.05 -2.04
C PHE A 332 -10.83 20.80 -1.30
N THR A 333 -10.02 20.23 -0.45
CA THR A 333 -10.33 19.03 0.33
C THR A 333 -10.02 19.25 1.81
N VAL A 334 -10.46 18.34 2.67
CA VAL A 334 -10.07 18.32 4.09
C VAL A 334 -8.55 18.36 4.28
N HIS A 335 -7.79 17.74 3.37
CA HIS A 335 -6.31 17.80 3.44
C HIS A 335 -5.75 19.19 3.13
N ASP A 336 -6.41 19.91 2.23
CA ASP A 336 -6.02 21.29 1.92
C ASP A 336 -6.35 22.25 3.06
N MET A 337 -7.41 22.02 3.87
CA MET A 337 -7.67 22.74 5.12
C MET A 337 -6.49 22.62 6.11
N ARG A 338 -5.96 21.42 6.27
CA ARG A 338 -4.79 21.20 7.13
C ARG A 338 -3.53 21.87 6.57
N ARG A 339 -3.34 21.86 5.25
CA ARG A 339 -2.25 22.61 4.60
C ARG A 339 -2.42 24.11 4.79
N THR A 340 -3.63 24.62 4.65
CA THR A 340 -3.98 26.02 4.91
C THR A 340 -3.58 26.45 6.31
N ALA A 341 -3.99 25.70 7.34
CA ALA A 341 -3.62 25.99 8.72
C ALA A 341 -2.10 26.03 8.92
N SER A 342 -1.38 25.05 8.35
CA SER A 342 0.09 25.05 8.40
C SER A 342 0.68 26.30 7.74
N THR A 343 0.24 26.65 6.54
CA THR A 343 0.77 27.79 5.78
C THR A 343 0.48 29.10 6.52
N LEU A 344 -0.77 29.34 6.90
CA LEU A 344 -1.15 30.61 7.55
C LEU A 344 -0.49 30.78 8.94
N LEU A 345 -0.30 29.72 9.70
CA LEU A 345 0.44 29.80 10.97
C LEU A 345 1.94 30.08 10.77
N HIS A 346 2.57 29.55 9.71
CA HIS A 346 3.94 29.91 9.37
C HIS A 346 4.06 31.38 8.91
N GLU A 347 3.13 31.86 8.09
CA GLU A 347 3.07 33.25 7.65
C GLU A 347 2.81 34.21 8.82
N ALA A 348 2.01 33.78 9.80
CA ALA A 348 1.82 34.52 11.05
C ALA A 348 3.05 34.48 12.00
N GLY A 349 4.12 33.79 11.64
CA GLY A 349 5.40 33.76 12.37
C GLY A 349 5.44 32.82 13.57
N TYR A 350 4.51 31.87 13.71
CA TYR A 350 4.59 30.86 14.76
C TYR A 350 5.79 29.94 14.57
N PRO A 351 6.47 29.51 15.67
CA PRO A 351 7.61 28.61 15.58
C PRO A 351 7.26 27.30 14.86
N SER A 352 8.03 26.95 13.83
CA SER A 352 7.82 25.73 13.02
C SER A 352 7.71 24.45 13.84
N ASP A 353 8.46 24.32 14.96
CA ASP A 353 8.39 23.18 15.85
C ASP A 353 7.00 22.98 16.48
N TRP A 354 6.30 24.09 16.81
CA TRP A 354 4.95 24.01 17.38
C TRP A 354 3.95 23.53 16.33
N ILE A 355 4.07 24.06 15.11
CA ILE A 355 3.21 23.72 13.97
C ILE A 355 3.42 22.26 13.58
N GLU A 356 4.66 21.83 13.37
CA GLU A 356 4.98 20.46 12.97
C GLU A 356 4.54 19.43 14.02
N LYS A 357 4.69 19.76 15.31
CA LYS A 357 4.19 18.93 16.41
C LYS A 357 2.66 18.90 16.46
N ALA A 358 1.97 20.01 16.21
CA ALA A 358 0.50 20.05 16.13
C ALA A 358 -0.02 19.23 14.94
N LEU A 359 0.74 19.20 13.84
CA LEU A 359 0.46 18.36 12.67
C LEU A 359 0.84 16.87 12.86
N ALA A 360 1.38 16.45 14.00
CA ALA A 360 1.93 15.11 14.19
C ALA A 360 2.88 14.71 13.05
N HIS A 361 3.72 15.64 12.59
CA HIS A 361 4.80 15.34 11.66
C HIS A 361 6.02 14.88 12.44
N GLU A 362 6.53 13.70 12.07
CA GLU A 362 7.76 13.19 12.65
C GLU A 362 8.96 13.93 12.05
N GLN A 363 9.76 14.53 12.94
CA GLN A 363 11.04 15.08 12.55
C GLN A 363 11.96 13.97 12.06
N LYS A 364 12.74 14.22 11.02
CA LYS A 364 13.68 13.24 10.45
C LYS A 364 15.13 13.67 10.71
N GLY A 365 16.05 12.70 10.65
CA GLY A 365 17.48 12.94 10.80
C GLY A 365 17.90 13.31 12.23
N VAL A 366 19.00 14.07 12.34
CA VAL A 366 19.62 14.42 13.61
C VAL A 366 18.67 15.16 14.54
N ARG A 367 17.84 16.06 14.02
CA ARG A 367 16.85 16.82 14.81
C ARG A 367 15.86 15.92 15.56
N ALA A 368 15.45 14.79 14.98
CA ALA A 368 14.55 13.82 15.61
C ALA A 368 15.16 13.15 16.86
N VAL A 369 16.48 13.05 16.90
CA VAL A 369 17.20 12.45 18.02
C VAL A 369 17.26 13.40 19.21
N TYR A 370 17.49 14.69 18.98
CA TYR A 370 17.75 15.69 20.03
C TYR A 370 16.50 16.45 20.48
N ASN A 371 15.54 16.73 19.59
CA ASN A 371 14.31 17.45 19.93
C ASN A 371 13.16 16.49 20.23
N LYS A 372 12.97 16.16 21.50
CA LYS A 372 11.85 15.33 22.01
C LYS A 372 10.77 16.15 22.72
N ALA A 373 10.86 17.47 22.68
CA ALA A 373 9.90 18.35 23.33
C ALA A 373 8.49 18.20 22.74
N GLU A 374 7.49 18.21 23.61
CA GLU A 374 6.07 18.11 23.20
C GLU A 374 5.41 19.47 22.98
N TYR A 375 6.02 20.55 23.43
CA TYR A 375 5.52 21.93 23.29
C TYR A 375 4.05 22.08 23.71
N ALA A 376 3.65 21.43 24.82
CA ALA A 376 2.26 21.32 25.24
C ALA A 376 1.56 22.68 25.39
N ARG A 377 2.13 23.58 26.25
CA ARG A 377 1.58 24.91 26.48
C ARG A 377 1.65 25.79 25.23
N GLN A 378 2.72 25.70 24.49
CA GLN A 378 2.94 26.45 23.26
C GLN A 378 1.90 26.09 22.18
N ARG A 379 1.64 24.80 22.01
CA ARG A 379 0.62 24.31 21.08
C ARG A 379 -0.80 24.68 21.53
N ALA A 380 -1.08 24.63 22.82
CA ALA A 380 -2.36 25.08 23.35
C ALA A 380 -2.61 26.56 23.05
N TYR A 381 -1.64 27.41 23.28
CA TYR A 381 -1.70 28.84 22.94
C TYR A 381 -1.90 29.04 21.44
N MET A 382 -1.07 28.43 20.61
CA MET A 382 -1.14 28.55 19.15
C MET A 382 -2.50 28.10 18.60
N LEU A 383 -3.03 26.96 19.07
CA LEU A 383 -4.33 26.45 18.64
C LEU A 383 -5.49 27.36 19.09
N GLN A 384 -5.39 27.99 20.27
CA GLN A 384 -6.39 28.97 20.69
C GLN A 384 -6.37 30.20 19.78
N GLN A 385 -5.19 30.78 19.51
CA GLN A 385 -5.09 31.90 18.58
C GLN A 385 -5.55 31.55 17.17
N TRP A 386 -5.26 30.33 16.69
CA TRP A 386 -5.75 29.84 15.41
C TRP A 386 -7.27 29.75 15.36
N ALA A 387 -7.90 29.25 16.41
CA ALA A 387 -9.34 29.15 16.50
C ALA A 387 -10.01 30.53 16.58
N ASP A 388 -9.39 31.48 17.30
CA ASP A 388 -9.87 32.86 17.38
C ASP A 388 -9.82 33.57 16.03
N MET A 389 -8.73 33.38 15.26
CA MET A 389 -8.63 33.90 13.89
C MET A 389 -9.72 33.34 12.98
N ILE A 390 -9.97 32.00 13.04
CA ILE A 390 -11.02 31.37 12.24
C ILE A 390 -12.38 31.98 12.56
N ASP A 391 -12.71 32.18 13.83
CA ASP A 391 -14.01 32.76 14.23
C ASP A 391 -14.12 34.20 13.72
N SER A 392 -13.09 35.02 13.90
CA SER A 392 -13.07 36.40 13.38
C SER A 392 -13.29 36.47 11.85
N TRP A 393 -12.71 35.52 11.08
CA TRP A 393 -12.93 35.46 9.62
C TRP A 393 -14.35 35.01 9.26
N ILE A 394 -14.92 34.11 10.05
CA ILE A 394 -16.31 33.67 9.86
C ILE A 394 -17.28 34.80 10.18
N ASP A 395 -17.06 35.54 11.26
CA ASP A 395 -17.88 36.67 11.69
C ASP A 395 -17.72 37.90 10.81
N GLY A 396 -16.64 37.93 9.97
CA GLY A 396 -16.37 39.02 9.04
C GLY A 396 -15.79 40.27 9.71
N GLU A 397 -15.26 40.13 10.93
CA GLU A 397 -14.68 41.24 11.67
C GLU A 397 -13.32 41.67 11.11
N HIS A 398 -12.45 40.68 10.81
CA HIS A 398 -11.12 40.88 10.25
C HIS A 398 -10.76 39.76 9.29
N THR A 399 -9.95 40.05 8.28
CA THR A 399 -9.36 39.05 7.39
C THR A 399 -7.83 38.98 7.52
N ASP A 400 -7.24 39.82 8.37
CA ASP A 400 -5.81 39.85 8.59
C ASP A 400 -5.33 38.66 9.46
N LEU A 401 -4.14 38.17 9.14
CA LEU A 401 -3.42 37.24 10.01
C LEU A 401 -2.93 37.98 11.25
N ILE A 402 -3.22 37.42 12.43
CA ILE A 402 -2.69 37.94 13.68
C ILE A 402 -1.26 37.43 13.88
N PRO A 403 -0.22 38.29 13.80
CA PRO A 403 1.16 37.84 13.95
C PRO A 403 1.41 37.25 15.33
N PHE A 404 2.29 36.25 15.43
CA PHE A 404 2.74 35.73 16.70
C PHE A 404 3.42 36.82 17.50
N SER A 405 2.99 37.03 18.76
CA SER A 405 3.57 37.98 19.69
C SER A 405 4.18 37.25 20.89
N PRO A 406 5.50 37.26 21.02
CA PRO A 406 6.16 36.68 22.19
C PRO A 406 5.66 37.25 23.52
N SER A 407 5.43 38.58 23.59
CA SER A 407 4.93 39.22 24.80
C SER A 407 3.51 38.82 25.20
N LYS A 408 2.62 38.60 24.20
CA LYS A 408 1.28 38.07 24.48
C LYS A 408 1.37 36.59 24.94
N PHE A 409 2.26 35.82 24.36
CA PHE A 409 2.49 34.45 24.80
C PHE A 409 3.04 34.38 26.23
N GLU A 410 4.00 35.24 26.60
CA GLU A 410 4.54 35.29 27.95
C GLU A 410 3.47 35.67 29.01
N LYS A 411 2.61 36.65 28.71
CA LYS A 411 1.46 36.98 29.56
C LYS A 411 0.50 35.80 29.71
N TRP A 412 0.14 35.18 28.63
CA TRP A 412 -0.71 33.99 28.65
C TRP A 412 -0.09 32.85 29.49
N MET A 413 1.23 32.66 29.39
CA MET A 413 2.00 31.71 30.21
C MET A 413 1.98 32.04 31.69
N ALA A 414 1.95 33.33 32.05
CA ALA A 414 1.85 33.82 33.44
C ALA A 414 0.42 33.73 34.00
N GLY A 415 -0.60 33.51 33.14
CA GLY A 415 -1.99 33.50 33.54
C GLY A 415 -2.63 34.90 33.63
N GLU A 416 -2.04 35.87 32.90
CA GLU A 416 -2.49 37.27 32.84
C GLU A 416 -3.42 37.56 31.67
#